data_475028a950bc5c58230e4ee67e89b23c
#
_entry.id   475028a950bc5c58230e4ee67e89b23c
#
_cell.length_a   1.000
_cell.length_b   1.000
_cell.length_c   1.000
_cell.angle_alpha   90.00
_cell.angle_beta   90.00
_cell.angle_gamma   90.00
#
_symmetry.space_group_name_H-M   'P 1'
#
loop_
_entity.id
_entity.type
_entity.pdbx_description
1 polymer ?
#
loop_
_entity_poly.entity_id
_entity_poly.type
_entity_poly.pdbx_seq_one_letter_code
_entity_poly.pdbx_strand_id
1 'polypeptide(L)'
;MKNLNLTFYAFAGISSMPVTLLAGQFQPEKKSIDKQHPNIVLIVADDLGYGDLSCYGADAIQTLGMDRIANEGIRFTQGFCTAATSTPSRYSVMTGRYPWTNPDAKILPGNAKLIIDTEAITLPKVMKQAGYITGSVGKWHIGLGDGNVDWNKRVYPGAS
;
A
#
# COMPACT_ATOMS: atom_id res chain seq x y z
N MET A 1 -3.82 -26.67 15.15
CA MET A 1 -4.64 -26.50 13.94
C MET A 1 -4.33 -27.64 13.01
N LYS A 2 -5.35 -28.42 12.63
CA LYS A 2 -5.22 -29.70 11.88
C LYS A 2 -4.88 -29.41 10.41
N ASN A 3 -3.84 -30.07 9.91
CA ASN A 3 -3.48 -30.07 8.50
C ASN A 3 -4.57 -30.80 7.69
N LEU A 4 -5.16 -30.10 6.74
CA LEU A 4 -6.14 -30.67 5.82
C LEU A 4 -5.39 -31.23 4.61
N ASN A 5 -5.21 -32.55 4.58
CA ASN A 5 -4.71 -33.24 3.39
C ASN A 5 -5.88 -33.48 2.44
N LEU A 6 -5.88 -32.80 1.29
CA LEU A 6 -6.82 -33.05 0.22
C LEU A 6 -6.21 -34.09 -0.74
N THR A 7 -6.77 -35.32 -0.71
CA THR A 7 -6.40 -36.38 -1.66
C THR A 7 -7.47 -36.43 -2.75
N PHE A 8 -7.10 -36.14 -4.00
CA PHE A 8 -7.96 -36.31 -5.16
C PHE A 8 -7.72 -37.68 -5.78
N TYR A 9 -8.75 -38.52 -5.87
CA TYR A 9 -8.74 -39.73 -6.67
C TYR A 9 -9.41 -39.47 -8.00
N ALA A 10 -8.66 -39.58 -9.11
CA ALA A 10 -9.22 -39.64 -10.45
C ALA A 10 -9.31 -41.12 -10.85
N PHE A 11 -10.53 -41.59 -11.16
CA PHE A 11 -10.80 -42.92 -11.66
C PHE A 11 -10.90 -42.86 -13.18
N ALA A 12 -9.90 -43.37 -13.89
CA ALA A 12 -10.03 -43.82 -15.27
C ALA A 12 -8.98 -44.89 -15.53
N GLY A 13 -9.43 -46.08 -15.82
CA GLY A 13 -8.57 -47.24 -16.08
C GLY A 13 -7.72 -47.11 -17.33
N ILE A 14 -6.64 -47.73 -17.25
CA ILE A 14 -5.75 -48.37 -18.24
C ILE A 14 -4.29 -47.96 -18.00
N SER A 15 -3.49 -49.02 -17.70
CA SER A 15 -2.03 -49.04 -17.74
C SER A 15 -1.24 -48.30 -16.67
N SER A 16 -0.74 -49.08 -15.73
CA SER A 16 0.17 -48.73 -14.66
C SER A 16 1.53 -48.28 -15.15
N MET A 17 1.78 -46.98 -15.22
CA MET A 17 3.11 -46.40 -15.05
C MET A 17 3.06 -45.35 -13.97
N PRO A 18 3.93 -45.37 -12.94
CA PRO A 18 3.97 -44.31 -11.96
C PRO A 18 4.57 -43.07 -12.62
N VAL A 19 3.76 -42.11 -12.97
CA VAL A 19 4.21 -40.77 -13.28
C VAL A 19 4.54 -40.11 -11.93
N THR A 20 5.82 -40.12 -11.58
CA THR A 20 6.31 -39.29 -10.46
C THR A 20 6.23 -37.85 -10.90
N LEU A 21 5.12 -37.19 -10.59
CA LEU A 21 5.05 -35.73 -10.66
C LEU A 21 6.06 -35.20 -9.65
N LEU A 22 7.20 -34.70 -10.12
CA LEU A 22 8.01 -33.77 -9.35
C LEU A 22 7.19 -32.49 -9.17
N ALA A 23 6.32 -32.49 -8.17
CA ALA A 23 5.78 -31.26 -7.63
C ALA A 23 6.96 -30.53 -6.98
N GLY A 24 7.60 -29.67 -7.75
CA GLY A 24 8.57 -28.74 -7.20
C GLY A 24 7.86 -27.98 -6.06
N GLN A 25 8.26 -28.25 -4.86
CA GLN A 25 7.79 -27.52 -3.68
C GLN A 25 8.26 -26.07 -3.85
N PHE A 26 7.39 -25.24 -4.39
CA PHE A 26 7.55 -23.81 -4.30
C PHE A 26 7.31 -23.45 -2.84
N GLN A 27 8.33 -23.60 -2.03
CA GLN A 27 8.35 -23.03 -0.68
C GLN A 27 8.70 -21.56 -0.88
N PRO A 28 7.77 -20.63 -0.62
CA PRO A 28 8.17 -19.24 -0.52
C PRO A 28 9.17 -19.18 0.63
N GLU A 29 10.40 -18.81 0.32
CA GLU A 29 11.40 -18.51 1.34
C GLU A 29 10.76 -17.56 2.35
N LYS A 30 10.42 -18.06 3.52
CA LYS A 30 10.09 -17.24 4.67
C LYS A 30 11.38 -16.54 5.05
N LYS A 31 11.67 -15.42 4.39
CA LYS A 31 12.67 -14.49 4.85
C LYS A 31 12.28 -14.15 6.28
N SER A 32 13.04 -14.64 7.24
CA SER A 32 12.82 -14.34 8.64
C SER A 32 12.87 -12.82 8.77
N ILE A 33 11.71 -12.22 9.01
CA ILE A 33 11.63 -10.80 9.35
C ILE A 33 12.40 -10.68 10.66
N ASP A 34 13.51 -9.97 10.61
CA ASP A 34 14.32 -9.70 11.79
C ASP A 34 13.38 -9.11 12.85
N LYS A 35 13.32 -9.74 14.02
CA LYS A 35 12.40 -9.33 15.10
C LYS A 35 12.66 -7.91 15.64
N GLN A 36 13.69 -7.24 15.13
CA GLN A 36 14.05 -5.88 15.51
C GLN A 36 13.23 -4.79 14.80
N HIS A 37 12.53 -5.12 13.70
CA HIS A 37 11.77 -4.14 12.92
C HIS A 37 10.27 -4.46 12.96
N PRO A 38 9.44 -3.62 13.61
CA PRO A 38 7.99 -3.79 13.61
C PRO A 38 7.40 -3.61 12.21
N ASN A 39 6.31 -4.30 11.91
CA ASN A 39 5.54 -4.00 10.71
C ASN A 39 4.92 -2.60 10.81
N ILE A 40 4.94 -1.85 9.71
CA ILE A 40 4.40 -0.50 9.64
C ILE A 40 3.25 -0.49 8.65
N VAL A 41 2.08 -0.03 9.11
CA VAL A 41 0.89 0.19 8.27
C VAL A 41 0.56 1.67 8.30
N LEU A 42 0.69 2.34 7.15
CA LEU A 42 0.28 3.72 6.97
C LEU A 42 -1.09 3.76 6.28
N ILE A 43 -2.09 4.28 6.97
CA ILE A 43 -3.46 4.44 6.45
C ILE A 43 -3.71 5.92 6.19
N VAL A 44 -3.99 6.26 4.93
CA VAL A 44 -4.36 7.62 4.52
C VAL A 44 -5.83 7.59 4.11
N ALA A 45 -6.69 8.20 4.93
CA ALA A 45 -8.09 8.38 4.60
C ALA A 45 -8.26 9.55 3.62
N ASP A 46 -9.06 9.33 2.57
CA ASP A 46 -9.36 10.33 1.55
C ASP A 46 -10.69 11.01 1.92
N ASP A 47 -10.70 12.34 1.93
CA ASP A 47 -11.89 13.17 2.25
C ASP A 47 -12.52 12.91 3.63
N LEU A 48 -11.74 12.46 4.62
CA LEU A 48 -12.19 12.28 5.99
C LEU A 48 -11.93 13.56 6.80
N GLY A 49 -12.97 14.13 7.35
CA GLY A 49 -12.90 15.31 8.21
C GLY A 49 -12.46 14.98 9.64
N TYR A 50 -11.90 15.95 10.35
CA TYR A 50 -11.50 15.80 11.75
C TYR A 50 -12.66 15.35 12.64
N GLY A 51 -13.85 15.91 12.42
CA GLY A 51 -15.06 15.60 13.20
C GLY A 51 -15.82 14.35 12.76
N ASP A 52 -15.29 13.56 11.82
CA ASP A 52 -15.97 12.37 11.31
C ASP A 52 -15.65 11.10 12.12
N LEU A 53 -14.69 11.18 13.04
CA LEU A 53 -14.31 10.09 13.93
C LEU A 53 -14.85 10.28 15.34
N SER A 54 -15.37 9.20 15.95
CA SER A 54 -15.92 9.29 17.32
C SER A 54 -14.84 9.66 18.35
N CYS A 55 -13.59 9.24 18.18
CA CYS A 55 -12.49 9.67 19.04
C CYS A 55 -12.17 11.18 18.96
N TYR A 56 -12.69 11.88 17.95
CA TYR A 56 -12.60 13.33 17.80
C TYR A 56 -13.93 14.04 18.00
N GLY A 57 -14.97 13.34 18.45
CA GLY A 57 -16.24 13.93 18.86
C GLY A 57 -17.39 13.73 17.88
N ALA A 58 -17.27 12.89 16.85
CA ALA A 58 -18.41 12.47 16.05
C ALA A 58 -19.40 11.69 16.92
N ASP A 59 -20.66 12.04 16.85
CA ASP A 59 -21.76 11.41 17.58
C ASP A 59 -22.72 10.64 16.66
N ALA A 60 -22.75 10.98 15.38
CA ALA A 60 -23.61 10.36 14.38
C ALA A 60 -23.18 8.93 13.98
N ILE A 61 -21.90 8.65 14.03
CA ILE A 61 -21.31 7.35 13.63
C ILE A 61 -20.26 6.92 14.65
N GLN A 62 -20.31 5.65 15.03
CA GLN A 62 -19.28 5.05 15.89
C GLN A 62 -18.15 4.48 15.05
N THR A 63 -16.92 4.97 15.24
CA THR A 63 -15.72 4.53 14.50
C THR A 63 -14.82 3.64 15.37
N LEU A 64 -15.37 2.55 15.90
CA LEU A 64 -14.75 1.70 16.93
C LEU A 64 -13.33 1.25 16.61
N GLY A 65 -13.01 0.94 15.34
CA GLY A 65 -11.67 0.55 14.92
C GLY A 65 -10.65 1.68 15.06
N MET A 66 -11.04 2.91 14.71
CA MET A 66 -10.21 4.11 14.86
C MET A 66 -10.08 4.53 16.31
N ASP A 67 -11.18 4.43 17.06
CA ASP A 67 -11.21 4.72 18.51
C ASP A 67 -10.26 3.79 19.28
N ARG A 68 -10.20 2.52 18.86
CA ARG A 68 -9.24 1.58 19.44
C ARG A 68 -7.80 2.02 19.19
N ILE A 69 -7.45 2.41 17.97
CA ILE A 69 -6.11 2.94 17.65
C ILE A 69 -5.81 4.18 18.49
N ALA A 70 -6.79 5.10 18.63
CA ALA A 70 -6.64 6.31 19.41
C ALA A 70 -6.43 6.04 20.90
N ASN A 71 -7.10 5.01 21.45
CA ASN A 71 -7.04 4.64 22.88
C ASN A 71 -5.78 3.83 23.23
N GLU A 72 -5.31 2.97 22.31
CA GLU A 72 -4.13 2.13 22.51
C GLU A 72 -2.83 2.82 22.09
N GLY A 73 -2.90 3.94 21.36
CA GLY A 73 -1.77 4.67 20.78
C GLY A 73 -1.71 6.13 21.17
N ILE A 74 -1.29 6.96 20.22
CA ILE A 74 -1.19 8.42 20.39
C ILE A 74 -2.21 9.10 19.47
N ARG A 75 -3.05 9.93 20.05
CA ARG A 75 -4.02 10.76 19.34
C ARG A 75 -3.51 12.20 19.25
N PHE A 76 -3.36 12.71 18.05
CA PHE A 76 -2.96 14.08 17.79
C PHE A 76 -4.20 14.97 17.67
N THR A 77 -4.33 16.00 18.51
CA THR A 77 -5.44 16.93 18.47
C THR A 77 -5.20 18.11 17.52
N GLN A 78 -3.97 18.30 17.06
CA GLN A 78 -3.57 19.35 16.13
C GLN A 78 -2.61 18.80 15.05
N GLY A 79 -3.04 17.73 14.38
CA GLY A 79 -2.37 17.20 13.20
C GLY A 79 -2.96 17.83 11.93
N PHE A 80 -2.12 18.35 11.06
CA PHE A 80 -2.57 18.99 9.82
C PHE A 80 -1.94 18.33 8.60
N CYS A 81 -2.74 18.14 7.55
CA CYS A 81 -2.22 17.82 6.24
C CYS A 81 -1.46 19.03 5.66
N THR A 82 -0.45 18.77 4.84
CA THR A 82 0.33 19.82 4.19
C THR A 82 -0.44 20.55 3.09
N ALA A 83 -1.55 20.00 2.63
CA ALA A 83 -2.48 20.59 1.69
C ALA A 83 -3.89 20.01 1.88
N ALA A 84 -4.91 20.76 1.46
CA ALA A 84 -6.30 20.35 1.56
C ALA A 84 -6.76 19.40 0.44
N THR A 85 -5.93 19.16 -0.58
CA THR A 85 -6.31 18.39 -1.77
C THR A 85 -5.41 17.17 -1.95
N SER A 86 -5.93 16.17 -2.69
CA SER A 86 -5.39 14.83 -2.80
C SER A 86 -3.93 14.77 -3.27
N THR A 87 -3.64 15.19 -4.52
CA THR A 87 -2.29 15.08 -5.10
C THR A 87 -1.22 15.79 -4.26
N PRO A 88 -1.40 17.05 -3.84
CA PRO A 88 -0.41 17.74 -3.02
C PRO A 88 -0.13 17.05 -1.69
N SER A 89 -1.17 16.59 -0.99
CA SER A 89 -1.00 15.86 0.27
C SER A 89 -0.27 14.53 0.07
N ARG A 90 -0.65 13.77 -0.97
CA ARG A 90 0.00 12.49 -1.30
C ARG A 90 1.46 12.67 -1.70
N TYR A 91 1.77 13.73 -2.47
CA TYR A 91 3.13 14.11 -2.79
C TYR A 91 3.97 14.30 -1.52
N SER A 92 3.43 15.02 -0.54
CA SER A 92 4.13 15.26 0.73
C SER A 92 4.33 13.99 1.55
N VAL A 93 3.32 13.12 1.63
CA VAL A 93 3.44 11.82 2.33
C VAL A 93 4.53 10.96 1.70
N MET A 94 4.61 10.95 0.37
CA MET A 94 5.58 10.12 -0.35
C MET A 94 7.00 10.68 -0.30
N THR A 95 7.17 12.01 -0.32
CA THR A 95 8.48 12.66 -0.50
C THR A 95 9.02 13.31 0.78
N GLY A 96 8.20 13.51 1.80
CA GLY A 96 8.54 14.31 2.97
C GLY A 96 8.75 15.79 2.68
N ARG A 97 8.30 16.27 1.50
CA ARG A 97 8.46 17.67 1.08
C ARG A 97 7.10 18.38 1.02
N TYR A 98 7.11 19.67 1.24
CA TYR A 98 5.91 20.48 1.03
C TYR A 98 5.55 20.57 -0.46
N PRO A 99 4.24 20.54 -0.81
CA PRO A 99 3.81 20.49 -2.20
C PRO A 99 4.19 21.74 -3.00
N TRP A 100 4.30 22.91 -2.39
CA TRP A 100 4.71 24.14 -3.06
C TRP A 100 6.17 24.14 -3.54
N THR A 101 6.96 23.15 -3.15
CA THR A 101 8.33 22.94 -3.66
C THR A 101 8.36 22.30 -5.03
N ASN A 102 7.21 21.81 -5.51
CA ASN A 102 7.05 21.23 -6.84
C ASN A 102 5.82 21.85 -7.52
N PRO A 103 5.99 22.64 -8.60
CA PRO A 103 4.89 23.30 -9.30
C PRO A 103 3.88 22.32 -9.93
N ASP A 104 4.27 21.06 -10.14
CA ASP A 104 3.40 20.00 -10.66
C ASP A 104 2.59 19.32 -9.56
N ALA A 105 2.86 19.58 -8.28
CA ALA A 105 2.10 19.03 -7.15
C ALA A 105 0.77 19.74 -6.95
N LYS A 106 -0.10 19.71 -7.97
CA LYS A 106 -1.47 20.20 -8.02
C LYS A 106 -2.42 19.07 -8.38
N ILE A 107 -3.71 19.29 -8.34
CA ILE A 107 -4.70 18.26 -8.71
C ILE A 107 -4.42 17.80 -10.16
N LEU A 108 -4.20 16.50 -10.30
CA LEU A 108 -3.82 15.87 -11.57
C LEU A 108 -5.02 15.19 -12.24
N PRO A 109 -5.07 15.15 -13.57
CA PRO A 109 -5.96 14.24 -14.28
C PRO A 109 -5.50 12.79 -14.12
N GLY A 110 -6.40 11.83 -14.36
CA GLY A 110 -6.13 10.40 -14.14
C GLY A 110 -5.02 9.82 -15.02
N ASN A 111 -4.70 10.46 -16.13
CA ASN A 111 -3.63 10.10 -17.08
C ASN A 111 -2.38 10.99 -16.98
N ALA A 112 -2.22 11.72 -15.89
CA ALA A 112 -1.03 12.54 -15.70
C ALA A 112 0.23 11.69 -15.61
N LYS A 113 1.36 12.24 -16.08
CA LYS A 113 2.68 11.65 -15.81
C LYS A 113 3.03 11.70 -14.32
N LEU A 114 3.90 10.81 -13.90
CA LEU A 114 4.45 10.83 -12.54
C LEU A 114 5.14 12.16 -12.26
N ILE A 115 4.76 12.82 -11.16
CA ILE A 115 5.32 14.12 -10.74
C ILE A 115 6.45 14.00 -9.73
N ILE A 116 6.71 12.80 -9.23
CA ILE A 116 7.86 12.51 -8.37
C ILE A 116 9.00 12.04 -9.25
N ASP A 117 10.14 12.69 -9.14
CA ASP A 117 11.36 12.23 -9.81
C ASP A 117 11.69 10.81 -9.36
N THR A 118 12.01 9.93 -10.28
CA THR A 118 12.36 8.52 -10.02
C THR A 118 13.59 8.38 -9.13
N GLU A 119 14.50 9.36 -9.19
CA GLU A 119 15.70 9.41 -8.33
C GLU A 119 15.42 10.04 -6.95
N ALA A 120 14.25 10.64 -6.75
CA ALA A 120 13.91 11.25 -5.47
C ALA A 120 13.92 10.22 -4.32
N ILE A 121 14.33 10.67 -3.16
CA ILE A 121 14.16 9.91 -1.92
C ILE A 121 12.69 9.95 -1.53
N THR A 122 12.06 8.78 -1.49
CA THR A 122 10.66 8.61 -1.11
C THR A 122 10.53 7.73 0.13
N LEU A 123 9.40 7.82 0.82
CA LEU A 123 9.11 6.98 1.98
C LEU A 123 9.34 5.48 1.68
N PRO A 124 8.81 4.88 0.59
CA PRO A 124 9.11 3.49 0.26
C PRO A 124 10.60 3.22 0.01
N LYS A 125 11.33 4.16 -0.59
CA LYS A 125 12.78 4.02 -0.85
C LYS A 125 13.56 3.96 0.46
N VAL A 126 13.24 4.84 1.41
CA VAL A 126 13.83 4.83 2.76
C VAL A 126 13.51 3.53 3.49
N MET A 127 12.25 3.09 3.45
CA MET A 127 11.85 1.83 4.10
C MET A 127 12.54 0.62 3.50
N LYS A 128 12.71 0.56 2.17
CA LYS A 128 13.48 -0.50 1.50
C LYS A 128 14.96 -0.49 1.93
N GLN A 129 15.58 0.68 2.07
CA GLN A 129 16.96 0.80 2.58
C GLN A 129 17.08 0.30 4.02
N ALA A 130 16.03 0.45 4.82
CA ALA A 130 15.94 -0.12 6.17
C ALA A 130 15.58 -1.62 6.21
N GLY A 131 15.50 -2.31 5.07
CA GLY A 131 15.23 -3.74 4.98
C GLY A 131 13.75 -4.13 4.89
N TYR A 132 12.82 -3.17 4.83
CA TYR A 132 11.40 -3.47 4.70
C TYR A 132 11.01 -3.86 3.27
N ILE A 133 10.02 -4.75 3.18
CA ILE A 133 9.26 -4.95 1.93
C ILE A 133 8.12 -3.95 1.95
N THR A 134 7.99 -3.17 0.88
CA THR A 134 6.99 -2.10 0.80
C THR A 134 5.90 -2.43 -0.21
N GLY A 135 4.67 -2.03 0.08
CA GLY A 135 3.53 -2.14 -0.81
C GLY A 135 2.59 -0.93 -0.68
N SER A 136 1.83 -0.64 -1.71
CA SER A 136 0.81 0.40 -1.70
C SER A 136 -0.46 -0.14 -2.33
N VAL A 137 -1.61 0.14 -1.71
CA VAL A 137 -2.92 -0.28 -2.18
C VAL A 137 -3.88 0.91 -2.07
N GLY A 138 -4.73 1.11 -3.08
CA GLY A 138 -5.74 2.17 -3.11
C GLY A 138 -5.38 3.32 -4.05
N LYS A 139 -5.96 4.50 -3.79
CA LYS A 139 -5.82 5.69 -4.63
C LYS A 139 -4.37 6.20 -4.63
N TRP A 140 -3.77 6.26 -5.82
CA TRP A 140 -2.40 6.75 -6.03
C TRP A 140 -2.36 8.27 -6.24
N HIS A 141 -2.94 8.76 -7.31
CA HIS A 141 -3.16 10.16 -7.66
C HIS A 141 -1.91 11.08 -7.64
N ILE A 142 -0.75 10.55 -8.03
CA ILE A 142 0.52 11.31 -8.13
C ILE A 142 1.09 11.20 -9.56
N GLY A 143 0.28 10.74 -10.51
CA GLY A 143 0.69 10.48 -11.88
C GLY A 143 1.28 9.08 -12.07
N LEU A 144 1.36 8.63 -13.32
CA LEU A 144 1.77 7.29 -13.73
C LEU A 144 2.75 7.35 -14.89
N GLY A 145 3.92 6.77 -14.73
CA GLY A 145 4.93 6.68 -15.79
C GLY A 145 5.19 8.01 -16.48
N ASP A 146 5.18 8.02 -17.81
CA ASP A 146 5.34 9.20 -18.67
C ASP A 146 4.02 9.91 -19.02
N GLY A 147 2.88 9.41 -18.54
CA GLY A 147 1.54 9.91 -18.86
C GLY A 147 0.88 9.22 -20.06
N ASN A 148 1.59 8.36 -20.77
CA ASN A 148 1.06 7.56 -21.89
C ASN A 148 0.60 6.18 -21.39
N VAL A 149 -0.51 6.16 -20.66
CA VAL A 149 -0.98 4.95 -19.97
C VAL A 149 -1.78 4.07 -20.92
N ASP A 150 -1.26 2.89 -21.24
CA ASP A 150 -2.02 1.82 -21.89
C ASP A 150 -2.70 0.95 -20.83
N TRP A 151 -3.99 1.18 -20.61
CA TRP A 151 -4.80 0.47 -19.61
C TRP A 151 -5.01 -1.02 -19.90
N ASN A 152 -4.62 -1.51 -21.09
CA ASN A 152 -4.64 -2.93 -21.41
C ASN A 152 -3.37 -3.66 -20.96
N LYS A 153 -2.39 -2.93 -20.46
CA LYS A 153 -1.14 -3.44 -19.94
C LYS A 153 -0.99 -3.16 -18.45
N ARG A 154 -0.06 -3.85 -17.83
CA ARG A 154 0.28 -3.56 -16.44
C ARG A 154 0.88 -2.16 -16.33
N VAL A 155 0.24 -1.30 -15.56
CA VAL A 155 0.68 0.06 -15.31
C VAL A 155 1.52 0.09 -14.03
N TYR A 156 2.67 0.71 -14.09
CA TYR A 156 3.55 0.92 -12.93
C TYR A 156 3.49 2.39 -12.50
N PRO A 157 3.48 2.67 -11.19
CA PRO A 157 3.50 4.04 -10.69
C PRO A 157 4.80 4.78 -11.04
N GLY A 158 5.91 4.09 -11.13
CA GLY A 158 7.21 4.65 -11.50
C GLY A 158 7.54 4.49 -12.98
N ALA A 159 8.69 5.04 -13.39
CA ALA A 159 9.28 4.69 -14.67
C ALA A 159 9.70 3.21 -14.66
N SER A 160 9.48 2.54 -15.77
CA SER A 160 9.88 1.14 -16.00
C SER A 160 11.40 1.01 -16.09
#